data_333814be7637fa0da95f01816e80b891
#
_entry.id   333814be7637fa0da95f01816e80b891
#
_cell.length_a   1.000
_cell.length_b   1.000
_cell.length_c   1.000
_cell.angle_alpha   90.00
_cell.angle_beta   90.00
_cell.angle_gamma   90.00
#
_symmetry.space_group_name_H-M   'P 1'
#
loop_
_entity.id
_entity.type
_entity.pdbx_description
1 polymer ?
#
loop_
_entity_poly.entity_id
_entity_poly.type
_entity_poly.pdbx_seq_one_letter_code
_entity_poly.pdbx_strand_id
1 'polypeptide(L)'
;MTNTQLILEKIEKRSSFDNKDWKNDLDNNGYIVVKNSEYMENNLRKLQEVSAELLKSEGDKGGWEGKEKYFKPGKKFESGAQRLGGLVNKDKSFLGLISIPEILLASHHVIQNEIKICGMNLRNPNKGMGEQSLHIDGFPRNTEQEEFAGIVAFIYLDNATLSNGAMRIVPKSHKKLGWPDDHVDISKLHS
;
A
#
# COMPACT_ATOMS: atom_id res chain seq x y z
N MET A 1 25.05 -3.21 20.88
CA MET A 1 24.20 -3.18 19.69
C MET A 1 23.48 -4.51 19.59
N THR A 2 22.18 -4.52 19.46
CA THR A 2 21.40 -5.77 19.32
C THR A 2 21.52 -6.31 17.90
N ASN A 3 21.22 -7.60 17.69
CA ASN A 3 21.18 -8.18 16.33
C ASN A 3 20.21 -7.42 15.41
N THR A 4 19.08 -6.99 15.94
CA THR A 4 18.09 -6.18 15.20
C THR A 4 18.70 -4.85 14.73
N GLN A 5 19.41 -4.15 15.60
CA GLN A 5 20.06 -2.88 15.22
C GLN A 5 21.09 -3.08 14.11
N LEU A 6 21.90 -4.14 14.16
CA LEU A 6 22.87 -4.47 13.10
C LEU A 6 22.19 -4.79 11.76
N ILE A 7 21.04 -5.47 11.79
CA ILE A 7 20.27 -5.77 10.59
C ILE A 7 19.68 -4.49 10.00
N LEU A 8 19.08 -3.64 10.83
CA LEU A 8 18.51 -2.36 10.38
C LEU A 8 19.54 -1.45 9.76
N GLU A 9 20.74 -1.33 10.33
CA GLU A 9 21.83 -0.56 9.74
C GLU A 9 22.26 -1.08 8.35
N LYS A 10 22.28 -2.40 8.18
CA LYS A 10 22.57 -3.01 6.86
C LYS A 10 21.46 -2.73 5.85
N ILE A 11 20.20 -2.75 6.28
CA ILE A 11 19.05 -2.42 5.43
C ILE A 11 19.11 -0.94 5.06
N GLU A 12 19.37 -0.05 6.01
CA GLU A 12 19.43 1.40 5.80
C GLU A 12 20.49 1.78 4.77
N LYS A 13 21.66 1.13 4.79
CA LYS A 13 22.72 1.32 3.77
C LYS A 13 22.30 0.93 2.35
N ARG A 14 21.25 0.14 2.19
CA ARG A 14 20.72 -0.30 0.90
C ARG A 14 19.46 0.46 0.49
N SER A 15 18.95 1.33 1.36
CA SER A 15 17.74 2.09 1.06
C SER A 15 18.04 3.26 0.13
N SER A 16 17.08 3.57 -0.72
CA SER A 16 17.08 4.68 -1.68
C SER A 16 16.25 5.86 -1.18
N PHE A 17 16.18 6.07 0.13
CA PHE A 17 15.49 7.24 0.64
C PHE A 17 16.21 8.52 0.19
N ASP A 18 15.54 9.30 -0.65
CA ASP A 18 16.05 10.60 -1.14
C ASP A 18 16.19 11.62 0.01
N ASN A 19 15.38 11.48 1.03
CA ASN A 19 15.32 12.35 2.19
C ASN A 19 15.85 11.62 3.44
N LYS A 20 16.91 12.15 4.04
CA LYS A 20 17.44 11.63 5.30
C LYS A 20 16.46 11.81 6.47
N ASP A 21 15.48 12.68 6.32
CA ASP A 21 14.47 12.99 7.35
C ASP A 21 13.14 12.24 7.14
N TRP A 22 13.17 11.16 6.35
CA TRP A 22 11.99 10.37 5.99
C TRP A 22 11.15 9.91 7.19
N LYS A 23 11.79 9.69 8.35
CA LYS A 23 11.09 9.32 9.60
C LYS A 23 10.18 10.45 10.07
N ASN A 24 10.72 11.67 10.16
CA ASN A 24 9.94 12.84 10.54
C ASN A 24 8.83 13.14 9.51
N ASP A 25 9.10 12.93 8.23
CA ASP A 25 8.06 13.08 7.20
C ASP A 25 6.92 12.07 7.41
N LEU A 26 7.26 10.81 7.67
CA LEU A 26 6.27 9.77 7.95
C LEU A 26 5.47 10.08 9.24
N ASP A 27 6.15 10.47 10.31
CA ASP A 27 5.52 10.82 11.59
C ASP A 27 4.63 12.07 11.50
N ASN A 28 5.02 13.03 10.66
CA ASN A 28 4.27 14.26 10.52
C ASN A 28 3.11 14.17 9.54
N ASN A 29 3.33 13.50 8.40
CA ASN A 29 2.38 13.48 7.30
C ASN A 29 1.52 12.21 7.27
N GLY A 30 2.02 11.09 7.83
CA GLY A 30 1.38 9.77 7.80
C GLY A 30 1.66 8.98 6.53
N TYR A 31 2.50 9.52 5.65
CA TYR A 31 2.96 8.84 4.45
C TYR A 31 4.31 9.40 3.99
N ILE A 32 5.01 8.60 3.22
CA ILE A 32 6.20 9.00 2.44
C ILE A 32 6.09 8.44 1.03
N VAL A 33 6.74 9.09 0.09
CA VAL A 33 6.82 8.62 -1.30
C VAL A 33 8.27 8.26 -1.60
N VAL A 34 8.48 7.02 -2.01
CA VAL A 34 9.78 6.52 -2.47
C VAL A 34 9.76 6.52 -3.99
N LYS A 35 10.58 7.35 -4.62
CA LYS A 35 10.59 7.50 -6.07
C LYS A 35 11.36 6.41 -6.79
N ASN A 36 12.49 6.02 -6.20
CA ASN A 36 13.41 5.06 -6.81
C ASN A 36 13.71 3.95 -5.81
N SER A 37 13.37 2.72 -6.17
CA SER A 37 13.77 1.54 -5.43
C SER A 37 14.57 0.65 -6.36
N GLU A 38 15.79 0.30 -5.97
CA GLU A 38 16.66 -0.57 -6.76
C GLU A 38 15.95 -1.87 -7.17
N TYR A 39 15.15 -2.42 -6.26
CA TYR A 39 14.37 -3.61 -6.58
C TYR A 39 13.37 -3.35 -7.72
N MET A 40 12.66 -2.23 -7.67
CA MET A 40 11.67 -1.89 -8.69
C MET A 40 12.33 -1.60 -10.03
N GLU A 41 13.44 -0.86 -10.06
CA GLU A 41 14.19 -0.59 -11.29
C GLU A 41 14.60 -1.88 -12.01
N ASN A 42 15.04 -2.88 -11.25
CA ASN A 42 15.51 -4.14 -11.81
C ASN A 42 14.39 -5.14 -12.15
N ASN A 43 13.20 -5.01 -11.55
CA ASN A 43 12.16 -6.04 -11.65
C ASN A 43 10.82 -5.54 -12.19
N LEU A 44 10.64 -4.24 -12.43
CA LEU A 44 9.37 -3.65 -12.85
C LEU A 44 8.75 -4.35 -14.05
N ARG A 45 9.52 -4.52 -15.11
CA ARG A 45 9.07 -5.18 -16.33
C ARG A 45 8.56 -6.60 -16.06
N LYS A 46 9.31 -7.39 -15.28
CA LYS A 46 8.91 -8.75 -14.92
C LYS A 46 7.61 -8.75 -14.10
N LEU A 47 7.48 -7.85 -13.16
CA LEU A 47 6.26 -7.70 -12.35
C LEU A 47 5.06 -7.31 -13.21
N GLN A 48 5.23 -6.42 -14.17
CA GLN A 48 4.18 -6.04 -15.13
C GLN A 48 3.75 -7.23 -15.99
N GLU A 49 4.70 -7.98 -16.57
CA GLU A 49 4.43 -9.16 -17.41
C GLU A 49 3.65 -10.22 -16.62
N VAL A 50 4.14 -10.60 -15.45
CA VAL A 50 3.47 -11.61 -14.59
C VAL A 50 2.10 -11.14 -14.15
N SER A 51 1.97 -9.87 -13.77
CA SER A 51 0.68 -9.29 -13.39
C SER A 51 -0.33 -9.34 -14.53
N ALA A 52 0.08 -9.00 -15.76
CA ALA A 52 -0.78 -9.04 -16.93
C ALA A 52 -1.23 -10.49 -17.27
N GLU A 53 -0.34 -11.46 -17.18
CA GLU A 53 -0.65 -12.87 -17.38
C GLU A 53 -1.65 -13.39 -16.34
N LEU A 54 -1.45 -13.06 -15.07
CA LEU A 54 -2.36 -13.44 -13.99
C LEU A 54 -3.73 -12.78 -14.14
N LEU A 55 -3.79 -11.49 -14.48
CA LEU A 55 -5.05 -10.79 -14.74
C LEU A 55 -5.79 -11.41 -15.92
N LYS A 56 -5.09 -11.80 -16.97
CA LYS A 56 -5.67 -12.48 -18.14
C LYS A 56 -6.21 -13.87 -17.81
N SER A 57 -5.50 -14.64 -16.98
CA SER A 57 -5.88 -16.02 -16.63
C SER A 57 -6.96 -16.10 -15.57
N GLU A 58 -6.93 -15.21 -14.59
CA GLU A 58 -7.87 -15.21 -13.47
C GLU A 58 -9.07 -14.29 -13.72
N GLY A 59 -8.89 -13.22 -14.51
CA GLY A 59 -9.93 -12.24 -14.81
C GLY A 59 -10.57 -11.70 -13.53
N ASP A 60 -11.89 -11.58 -13.53
CA ASP A 60 -12.66 -11.11 -12.37
C ASP A 60 -12.72 -12.13 -11.21
N LYS A 61 -12.12 -13.31 -11.39
CA LYS A 61 -12.07 -14.36 -10.37
C LYS A 61 -10.83 -14.27 -9.47
N GLY A 62 -9.87 -13.47 -9.84
CA GLY A 62 -8.56 -13.41 -9.19
C GLY A 62 -8.54 -12.80 -7.78
N GLY A 63 -9.58 -12.08 -7.39
CA GLY A 63 -9.72 -11.48 -6.06
C GLY A 63 -11.04 -11.82 -5.37
N TRP A 64 -11.16 -11.45 -4.10
CA TRP A 64 -12.40 -11.59 -3.34
C TRP A 64 -13.41 -10.48 -3.66
N GLU A 65 -12.97 -9.38 -4.21
CA GLU A 65 -13.84 -8.32 -4.68
C GLU A 65 -14.55 -8.72 -5.96
N GLY A 66 -15.76 -8.27 -6.10
CA GLY A 66 -16.59 -8.65 -7.24
C GLY A 66 -17.35 -9.97 -7.05
N LYS A 67 -17.28 -10.62 -5.91
CA LYS A 67 -18.10 -11.80 -5.61
C LYS A 67 -19.25 -11.40 -4.71
N GLU A 68 -20.46 -11.45 -5.22
CA GLU A 68 -21.70 -11.06 -4.50
C GLU A 68 -21.80 -11.60 -3.06
N LYS A 69 -21.31 -12.81 -2.82
CA LYS A 69 -21.34 -13.43 -1.49
C LYS A 69 -20.54 -12.69 -0.41
N TYR A 70 -19.67 -11.75 -0.78
CA TYR A 70 -18.89 -10.95 0.17
C TYR A 70 -19.47 -9.56 0.41
N PHE A 71 -20.55 -9.21 -0.29
CA PHE A 71 -21.17 -7.90 -0.13
C PHE A 71 -22.20 -7.90 0.99
N LYS A 72 -22.08 -6.91 1.85
CA LYS A 72 -23.16 -6.59 2.79
C LYS A 72 -24.29 -5.92 2.01
N PRO A 73 -25.57 -6.25 2.28
CA PRO A 73 -26.70 -5.54 1.70
C PRO A 73 -26.54 -4.03 1.85
N GLY A 74 -26.75 -3.28 0.76
CA GLY A 74 -26.69 -1.81 0.77
C GLY A 74 -25.31 -1.19 0.45
N LYS A 75 -24.23 -1.97 0.34
CA LYS A 75 -22.97 -1.44 -0.19
C LYS A 75 -22.94 -1.51 -1.70
N LYS A 76 -22.55 -0.39 -2.34
CA LYS A 76 -22.32 -0.36 -3.79
C LYS A 76 -21.17 -1.30 -4.15
N PHE A 77 -21.41 -2.10 -5.16
CA PHE A 77 -20.39 -2.94 -5.78
C PHE A 77 -19.28 -2.04 -6.37
N GLU A 78 -18.03 -2.31 -6.05
CA GLU A 78 -16.91 -1.65 -6.69
C GLU A 78 -16.67 -2.28 -8.07
N SER A 79 -17.54 -1.97 -9.01
CA SER A 79 -17.37 -2.37 -10.39
C SER A 79 -16.22 -1.57 -11.02
N GLY A 80 -15.47 -2.19 -11.91
CA GLY A 80 -14.51 -1.51 -12.76
C GLY A 80 -13.04 -1.59 -12.32
N ALA A 81 -12.71 -2.48 -11.40
CA ALA A 81 -11.33 -2.83 -11.10
C ALA A 81 -11.12 -4.36 -11.17
N GLN A 82 -10.07 -4.78 -11.86
CA GLN A 82 -9.59 -6.15 -11.77
C GLN A 82 -8.74 -6.32 -10.51
N ARG A 83 -8.80 -7.48 -9.89
CA ARG A 83 -8.06 -7.75 -8.65
C ARG A 83 -7.42 -9.13 -8.65
N LEU A 84 -6.22 -9.18 -8.06
CA LEU A 84 -5.53 -10.42 -7.73
C LEU A 84 -5.23 -10.42 -6.23
N GLY A 85 -5.67 -11.45 -5.53
CA GLY A 85 -5.36 -11.65 -4.12
C GLY A 85 -4.22 -12.64 -3.91
N GLY A 86 -3.47 -12.50 -2.82
CA GLY A 86 -2.47 -13.48 -2.39
C GLY A 86 -1.30 -13.65 -3.37
N LEU A 87 -0.76 -12.56 -3.89
CA LEU A 87 0.27 -12.56 -4.94
C LEU A 87 1.50 -13.39 -4.61
N VAL A 88 1.90 -13.43 -3.34
CA VAL A 88 3.06 -14.23 -2.88
C VAL A 88 2.93 -15.73 -3.17
N ASN A 89 1.70 -16.23 -3.30
CA ASN A 89 1.41 -17.63 -3.62
C ASN A 89 1.22 -17.88 -5.12
N LYS A 90 1.23 -16.83 -5.93
CA LYS A 90 0.98 -16.91 -7.36
C LYS A 90 2.26 -16.93 -8.18
N ASP A 91 3.21 -16.06 -7.84
CA ASP A 91 4.51 -16.04 -8.50
C ASP A 91 5.62 -15.56 -7.56
N LYS A 92 6.80 -16.17 -7.70
CA LYS A 92 7.97 -15.85 -6.86
C LYS A 92 8.50 -14.43 -7.05
N SER A 93 8.23 -13.80 -8.20
CA SER A 93 8.65 -12.42 -8.46
C SER A 93 8.08 -11.43 -7.45
N PHE A 94 6.93 -11.72 -6.85
CA PHE A 94 6.34 -10.86 -5.82
C PHE A 94 7.02 -10.98 -4.45
N LEU A 95 7.74 -12.06 -4.18
CA LEU A 95 8.42 -12.23 -2.88
C LEU A 95 9.46 -11.16 -2.61
N GLY A 96 10.15 -10.71 -3.65
CA GLY A 96 11.17 -9.67 -3.50
C GLY A 96 10.62 -8.31 -3.05
N LEU A 97 9.34 -8.03 -3.31
CA LEU A 97 8.69 -6.80 -2.83
C LEU A 97 8.69 -6.69 -1.31
N ILE A 98 8.66 -7.82 -0.61
CA ILE A 98 8.68 -7.88 0.85
C ILE A 98 10.01 -7.40 1.42
N SER A 99 11.09 -7.58 0.67
CA SER A 99 12.46 -7.27 1.09
C SER A 99 12.96 -5.90 0.64
N ILE A 100 12.09 -5.06 0.08
CA ILE A 100 12.43 -3.67 -0.28
C ILE A 100 12.85 -2.92 0.99
N PRO A 101 14.08 -2.38 1.04
CA PRO A 101 14.63 -1.74 2.24
C PRO A 101 13.73 -0.66 2.83
N GLU A 102 13.16 0.20 1.98
CA GLU A 102 12.30 1.31 2.39
C GLU A 102 11.01 0.81 3.08
N ILE A 103 10.42 -0.27 2.58
CA ILE A 103 9.23 -0.88 3.18
C ILE A 103 9.57 -1.46 4.55
N LEU A 104 10.68 -2.18 4.67
CA LEU A 104 11.10 -2.77 5.95
C LEU A 104 11.43 -1.71 7.00
N LEU A 105 12.15 -0.66 6.61
CA LEU A 105 12.53 0.43 7.51
C LEU A 105 11.31 1.22 7.98
N ALA A 106 10.42 1.61 7.06
CA ALA A 106 9.19 2.32 7.40
C ALA A 106 8.28 1.46 8.29
N SER A 107 8.14 0.17 7.97
CA SER A 107 7.34 -0.75 8.78
C SER A 107 7.88 -0.90 10.19
N HIS A 108 9.20 -1.07 10.33
CA HIS A 108 9.83 -1.15 11.65
C HIS A 108 9.70 0.15 12.44
N HIS A 109 9.83 1.31 11.76
CA HIS A 109 9.69 2.61 12.40
C HIS A 109 8.29 2.84 12.98
N VAL A 110 7.24 2.46 12.23
CA VAL A 110 5.85 2.67 12.65
C VAL A 110 5.39 1.65 13.68
N ILE A 111 5.71 0.36 13.47
CA ILE A 111 5.17 -0.74 14.29
C ILE A 111 5.98 -0.96 15.55
N GLN A 112 7.29 -0.69 15.52
CA GLN A 112 8.26 -0.86 16.62
C GLN A 112 8.23 -2.23 17.31
N ASN A 113 7.70 -3.24 16.65
CA ASN A 113 7.51 -4.60 17.14
C ASN A 113 7.75 -5.61 16.02
N GLU A 114 7.46 -6.88 16.26
CA GLU A 114 7.49 -7.93 15.23
C GLU A 114 6.49 -7.61 14.11
N ILE A 115 6.94 -7.79 12.88
CA ILE A 115 6.18 -7.47 11.67
C ILE A 115 5.76 -8.75 10.98
N LYS A 116 4.50 -8.85 10.60
CA LYS A 116 4.01 -9.89 9.70
C LYS A 116 3.23 -9.30 8.52
N ILE A 117 3.31 -9.98 7.40
CA ILE A 117 2.60 -9.59 6.20
C ILE A 117 1.18 -10.14 6.28
N CYS A 118 0.20 -9.23 6.25
CA CYS A 118 -1.21 -9.60 6.28
C CYS A 118 -1.76 -9.97 4.89
N GLY A 119 -1.18 -9.42 3.82
CA GLY A 119 -1.59 -9.70 2.46
C GLY A 119 -0.75 -8.94 1.43
N MET A 120 -0.79 -9.42 0.20
CA MET A 120 -0.25 -8.74 -0.96
C MET A 120 -1.23 -8.94 -2.11
N ASN A 121 -1.84 -7.86 -2.55
CA ASN A 121 -2.89 -7.88 -3.56
C ASN A 121 -2.55 -6.88 -4.67
N LEU A 122 -3.05 -7.14 -5.88
CA LEU A 122 -2.98 -6.19 -7.00
C LEU A 122 -4.38 -5.65 -7.28
N ARG A 123 -4.44 -4.39 -7.59
CA ARG A 123 -5.63 -3.71 -8.06
C ARG A 123 -5.33 -3.00 -9.38
N ASN A 124 -6.14 -3.25 -10.40
CA ASN A 124 -6.02 -2.65 -11.71
C ASN A 124 -7.35 -2.00 -12.11
N PRO A 125 -7.52 -0.69 -11.85
CA PRO A 125 -8.73 0.02 -12.22
C PRO A 125 -8.91 0.07 -13.74
N ASN A 126 -10.14 -0.16 -14.22
CA ASN A 126 -10.50 0.02 -15.62
C ASN A 126 -10.61 1.52 -15.95
N LYS A 127 -10.36 1.86 -17.21
CA LYS A 127 -10.42 3.25 -17.68
C LYS A 127 -11.76 3.91 -17.33
N GLY A 128 -11.71 5.02 -16.62
CA GLY A 128 -12.87 5.81 -16.21
C GLY A 128 -13.73 5.17 -15.11
N MET A 129 -13.23 4.13 -14.44
CA MET A 129 -13.95 3.37 -13.43
C MET A 129 -13.07 3.07 -12.22
N GLY A 130 -13.63 2.43 -11.21
CA GLY A 130 -12.87 1.91 -10.06
C GLY A 130 -12.44 2.98 -9.05
N GLU A 131 -13.11 4.13 -9.00
CA GLU A 131 -12.89 5.11 -7.93
C GLU A 131 -13.33 4.54 -6.59
N GLN A 132 -12.48 4.68 -5.58
CA GLN A 132 -12.79 4.30 -4.21
C GLN A 132 -13.15 5.53 -3.37
N SER A 133 -14.15 5.36 -2.52
CA SER A 133 -14.43 6.34 -1.48
C SER A 133 -13.26 6.43 -0.51
N LEU A 134 -13.10 7.59 0.13
CA LEU A 134 -12.12 7.75 1.19
C LEU A 134 -12.37 6.74 2.31
N HIS A 135 -11.33 6.00 2.69
CA HIS A 135 -11.40 4.94 3.70
C HIS A 135 -10.06 4.78 4.43
N ILE A 136 -10.07 3.96 5.46
CA ILE A 136 -8.88 3.49 6.16
C ILE A 136 -8.71 2.01 5.84
N ASP A 137 -7.49 1.59 5.51
CA ASP A 137 -7.12 0.18 5.31
C ASP A 137 -6.84 -0.52 6.65
N GLY A 138 -7.79 -0.54 7.54
CA GLY A 138 -7.62 -1.13 8.86
C GLY A 138 -8.62 -0.61 9.88
N PHE A 139 -8.24 -0.70 11.14
CA PHE A 139 -9.02 -0.14 12.24
C PHE A 139 -8.40 1.19 12.69
N PRO A 140 -9.22 2.23 12.90
CA PRO A 140 -8.73 3.48 13.45
C PRO A 140 -8.29 3.29 14.90
N ARG A 141 -7.36 4.10 15.36
CA ARG A 141 -7.06 4.21 16.78
C ARG A 141 -8.20 4.95 17.48
N ASN A 142 -8.54 4.52 18.69
CA ASN A 142 -9.57 5.16 19.50
C ASN A 142 -8.96 6.08 20.55
N THR A 143 -7.69 5.87 20.88
CA THR A 143 -6.92 6.71 21.82
C THR A 143 -5.53 7.02 21.24
N GLU A 144 -4.89 8.07 21.73
CA GLU A 144 -3.53 8.43 21.33
C GLU A 144 -2.48 7.40 21.77
N GLN A 145 -2.77 6.65 22.82
CA GLN A 145 -1.89 5.62 23.39
C GLN A 145 -1.92 4.30 22.62
N GLU A 146 -2.93 4.10 21.77
CA GLU A 146 -2.99 2.90 20.93
C GLU A 146 -1.90 2.95 19.86
N GLU A 147 -1.17 1.84 19.72
CA GLU A 147 -0.17 1.68 18.68
C GLU A 147 -0.83 1.56 17.29
N PHE A 148 -0.07 1.88 16.25
CA PHE A 148 -0.53 1.64 14.89
C PHE A 148 -0.59 0.13 14.61
N ALA A 149 -1.75 -0.35 14.16
CA ALA A 149 -1.97 -1.76 13.85
C ALA A 149 -1.24 -2.23 12.58
N GLY A 150 -0.82 -1.31 11.72
CA GLY A 150 -0.15 -1.64 10.48
C GLY A 150 0.26 -0.45 9.64
N ILE A 151 0.93 -0.76 8.56
CA ILE A 151 1.32 0.15 7.50
C ILE A 151 1.03 -0.53 6.16
N VAL A 152 0.63 0.25 5.18
CA VAL A 152 0.38 -0.24 3.81
C VAL A 152 1.43 0.34 2.87
N ALA A 153 2.06 -0.52 2.09
CA ALA A 153 2.95 -0.13 1.02
C ALA A 153 2.22 -0.25 -0.33
N PHE A 154 2.01 0.88 -1.00
CA PHE A 154 1.47 0.92 -2.35
C PHE A 154 2.61 0.93 -3.35
N ILE A 155 2.66 -0.07 -4.21
CA ILE A 155 3.70 -0.23 -5.23
C ILE A 155 3.03 -0.05 -6.59
N TYR A 156 3.41 1.00 -7.29
CA TYR A 156 2.90 1.27 -8.63
C TYR A 156 3.71 0.51 -9.67
N LEU A 157 3.03 -0.27 -10.48
CA LEU A 157 3.63 -0.95 -11.62
C LEU A 157 3.60 -0.11 -12.90
N ASP A 158 2.81 0.97 -12.90
CA ASP A 158 2.69 1.96 -13.98
C ASP A 158 2.76 3.36 -13.39
N ASN A 159 3.04 4.35 -14.24
CA ASN A 159 3.05 5.74 -13.82
C ASN A 159 1.67 6.16 -13.32
N ALA A 160 1.58 6.57 -12.06
CA ALA A 160 0.36 7.11 -11.47
C ALA A 160 0.31 8.63 -11.65
N THR A 161 -0.76 9.12 -12.25
CA THR A 161 -1.00 10.55 -12.51
C THR A 161 -2.41 10.93 -12.09
N LEU A 162 -2.68 12.21 -11.95
CA LEU A 162 -4.04 12.71 -11.67
C LEU A 162 -5.07 12.25 -12.70
N SER A 163 -4.65 12.05 -13.96
CA SER A 163 -5.55 11.67 -15.05
C SER A 163 -5.81 10.17 -15.14
N ASN A 164 -5.00 9.33 -14.49
CA ASN A 164 -5.14 7.87 -14.54
C ASN A 164 -5.46 7.21 -13.21
N GLY A 165 -5.82 7.99 -12.19
CA GLY A 165 -6.29 7.47 -10.93
C GLY A 165 -5.21 7.29 -9.86
N ALA A 166 -4.27 8.23 -9.78
CA ALA A 166 -3.36 8.30 -8.64
C ALA A 166 -4.13 8.30 -7.31
N MET A 167 -3.58 7.65 -6.31
CA MET A 167 -4.16 7.60 -4.97
C MET A 167 -4.18 9.00 -4.33
N ARG A 168 -5.25 9.28 -3.63
CA ARG A 168 -5.43 10.51 -2.85
C ARG A 168 -5.24 10.20 -1.37
N ILE A 169 -4.40 10.98 -0.70
CA ILE A 169 -4.11 10.81 0.72
C ILE A 169 -4.46 12.11 1.45
N VAL A 170 -5.07 11.98 2.62
CA VAL A 170 -5.28 13.11 3.54
C VAL A 170 -4.09 13.22 4.48
N PRO A 171 -3.23 14.24 4.34
CA PRO A 171 -2.07 14.39 5.22
C PRO A 171 -2.50 14.50 6.68
N LYS A 172 -1.71 13.94 7.58
CA LYS A 172 -1.94 13.96 9.03
C LYS A 172 -3.20 13.22 9.50
N SER A 173 -3.90 12.52 8.60
CA SER A 173 -5.10 11.76 8.98
C SER A 173 -4.80 10.61 9.95
N HIS A 174 -3.58 10.06 9.93
CA HIS A 174 -3.12 9.03 10.87
C HIS A 174 -3.10 9.51 12.34
N LYS A 175 -3.09 10.85 12.58
CA LYS A 175 -3.16 11.44 13.92
C LYS A 175 -4.59 11.58 14.44
N LYS A 176 -5.60 11.42 13.57
CA LYS A 176 -7.00 11.47 13.96
C LYS A 176 -7.42 10.16 14.63
N LEU A 177 -8.34 10.26 15.57
CA LEU A 177 -8.96 9.13 16.25
C LEU A 177 -10.31 8.83 15.63
N GLY A 178 -10.72 7.57 15.67
CA GLY A 178 -11.99 7.12 15.11
C GLY A 178 -12.03 7.03 13.59
N TRP A 179 -13.19 6.76 13.05
CA TRP A 179 -13.42 6.65 11.62
C TRP A 179 -13.42 8.04 10.96
N PRO A 180 -12.95 8.14 9.69
CA PRO A 180 -13.04 9.39 8.95
C PRO A 180 -14.50 9.79 8.74
N ASP A 181 -14.77 11.10 8.83
CA ASP A 181 -16.07 11.65 8.48
C ASP A 181 -16.35 11.51 6.98
N ASP A 182 -17.59 11.22 6.60
CA ASP A 182 -18.02 11.13 5.20
C ASP A 182 -17.93 12.48 4.44
N HIS A 183 -17.65 13.57 5.15
CA HIS A 183 -17.59 14.94 4.63
C HIS A 183 -16.18 15.50 4.50
N VAL A 184 -15.20 14.68 4.20
CA VAL A 184 -13.83 15.20 3.96
C VAL A 184 -13.81 16.04 2.69
N ASP A 185 -13.39 17.29 2.84
CA ASP A 185 -13.22 18.23 1.72
C ASP A 185 -12.16 17.68 0.74
N ILE A 186 -12.63 17.23 -0.42
CA ILE A 186 -11.81 16.60 -1.46
C ILE A 186 -10.70 17.54 -1.97
N SER A 187 -10.89 18.86 -1.88
CA SER A 187 -9.88 19.85 -2.29
C SER A 187 -8.60 19.81 -1.44
N LYS A 188 -8.66 19.21 -0.27
CA LYS A 188 -7.52 19.05 0.67
C LYS A 188 -6.80 17.71 0.52
N LEU A 189 -7.19 16.86 -0.43
CA LEU A 189 -6.52 15.60 -0.70
C LEU A 189 -5.29 15.83 -1.59
N HIS A 190 -4.22 15.11 -1.27
CA HIS A 190 -3.01 15.08 -2.08
C HIS A 190 -2.97 13.80 -2.92
N SER A 191 -2.60 13.93 -4.16
CA SER A 191 -2.38 12.82 -5.10
C SER A 191 -0.90 12.50 -5.24
#